data_025a82f5967caf76a6f5d68b77421617
#
_entry.id   025a82f5967caf76a6f5d68b77421617
#
_cell.length_a   1.000
_cell.length_b   1.000
_cell.length_c   1.000
_cell.angle_alpha   90.00
_cell.angle_beta   90.00
_cell.angle_gamma   90.00
#
_symmetry.space_group_name_H-M   'P 1'
#
loop_
_entity.id
_entity.type
_entity.pdbx_description
1 polymer ?
#
loop_
_entity_poly.entity_id
_entity_poly.type
_entity_poly.pdbx_seq_one_letter_code
_entity_poly.pdbx_strand_id
1 'polypeptide(L)'
;MSVGTIAKVDRYRQMILTAAHKSGQPQHLASAMSIIHILHILYDKVMDHDRDLFVLSKGHAALALYAVLAARGDIKPEDLGTIGKAGSILGGHPDRMKVPGVTASTGSLGTGIGMAIGMALAKQLKGEPGTVYCLVGDGEMQEGSALEASDILTSMDLRSIVVLMA
;
A
#
# COMPACT_ATOMS: atom_id res chain seq x y z
N MET A 1 -13.58 0.28 -18.64
CA MET A 1 -13.72 -0.43 -17.34
C MET A 1 -15.07 -1.13 -17.31
N SER A 2 -15.14 -2.36 -16.77
CA SER A 2 -16.42 -3.06 -16.62
C SER A 2 -17.30 -2.40 -15.55
N VAL A 3 -18.63 -2.57 -15.63
CA VAL A 3 -19.58 -2.03 -14.63
C VAL A 3 -19.22 -2.51 -13.21
N GLY A 4 -18.79 -3.76 -13.06
CA GLY A 4 -18.39 -4.31 -11.76
C GLY A 4 -17.14 -3.65 -11.17
N THR A 5 -16.17 -3.24 -12.01
CA THR A 5 -14.97 -2.50 -11.58
C THR A 5 -15.34 -1.12 -11.05
N ILE A 6 -16.22 -0.40 -11.75
CA ILE A 6 -16.67 0.93 -11.33
C ILE A 6 -17.37 0.85 -9.96
N ALA A 7 -18.32 -0.07 -9.81
CA ALA A 7 -19.05 -0.25 -8.56
C ALA A 7 -18.13 -0.57 -7.36
N LYS A 8 -17.08 -1.38 -7.58
CA LYS A 8 -16.15 -1.75 -6.51
C LYS A 8 -15.23 -0.58 -6.12
N VAL A 9 -14.72 0.17 -7.09
CA VAL A 9 -13.92 1.38 -6.84
C VAL A 9 -14.76 2.42 -6.10
N ASP A 10 -16.03 2.62 -6.49
CA ASP A 10 -16.91 3.54 -5.79
C ASP A 10 -17.20 3.10 -4.35
N ARG A 11 -17.32 1.80 -4.10
CA ARG A 11 -17.40 1.26 -2.74
C ARG A 11 -16.16 1.63 -1.91
N TYR A 12 -14.96 1.46 -2.44
CA TYR A 12 -13.72 1.85 -1.76
C TYR A 12 -13.71 3.36 -1.46
N ARG A 13 -14.10 4.20 -2.42
CA ARG A 13 -14.21 5.66 -2.23
C ARG A 13 -15.16 6.00 -1.09
N GLN A 14 -16.34 5.38 -1.05
CA GLN A 14 -17.30 5.56 0.03
C GLN A 14 -16.74 5.15 1.39
N MET A 15 -16.02 4.02 1.46
CA MET A 15 -15.35 3.57 2.68
C MET A 15 -14.32 4.58 3.16
N ILE A 16 -13.48 5.11 2.26
CA ILE A 16 -12.47 6.12 2.55
C ILE A 16 -13.12 7.41 3.11
N LEU A 17 -14.13 7.94 2.42
CA LEU A 17 -14.82 9.16 2.83
C LEU A 17 -15.55 8.98 4.18
N THR A 18 -16.23 7.85 4.35
CA THR A 18 -16.93 7.53 5.60
C THR A 18 -15.95 7.38 6.77
N ALA A 19 -14.82 6.71 6.55
CA ALA A 19 -13.78 6.53 7.55
C ALA A 19 -13.16 7.87 7.98
N ALA A 20 -12.80 8.71 7.02
CA ALA A 20 -12.27 10.04 7.28
C ALA A 20 -13.25 10.91 8.08
N HIS A 21 -14.53 10.91 7.69
CA HIS A 21 -15.57 11.64 8.41
C HIS A 21 -15.76 11.11 9.85
N LYS A 22 -15.88 9.80 10.03
CA LYS A 22 -16.10 9.17 11.35
C LYS A 22 -14.90 9.30 12.28
N SER A 23 -13.70 9.28 11.74
CA SER A 23 -12.49 9.42 12.54
C SER A 23 -12.37 10.81 13.17
N GLY A 24 -12.80 11.85 12.45
CA GLY A 24 -12.59 13.23 12.84
C GLY A 24 -11.11 13.65 12.86
N GLN A 25 -10.22 12.80 12.35
CA GLN A 25 -8.78 13.06 12.30
C GLN A 25 -8.36 13.53 10.90
N PRO A 26 -7.34 14.38 10.78
CA PRO A 26 -6.80 14.78 9.49
C PRO A 26 -6.35 13.56 8.68
N GLN A 27 -6.76 13.49 7.42
CA GLN A 27 -6.41 12.39 6.51
C GLN A 27 -5.96 12.94 5.15
N HIS A 28 -5.00 12.26 4.53
CA HIS A 28 -4.52 12.57 3.18
C HIS A 28 -5.46 12.01 2.10
N LEU A 29 -6.68 12.56 2.01
CA LEU A 29 -7.73 12.05 1.12
C LEU A 29 -7.33 12.04 -0.35
N ALA A 30 -6.68 13.11 -0.83
CA ALA A 30 -6.24 13.19 -2.23
C ALA A 30 -5.31 12.03 -2.59
N SER A 31 -4.34 11.75 -1.72
CA SER A 31 -3.38 10.64 -1.92
C SER A 31 -4.07 9.27 -1.84
N ALA A 32 -5.06 9.10 -0.97
CA ALA A 32 -5.83 7.86 -0.91
C ALA A 32 -6.68 7.66 -2.17
N MET A 33 -7.34 8.72 -2.65
CA MET A 33 -8.18 8.67 -3.84
C MET A 33 -7.40 8.43 -5.13
N SER A 34 -6.17 8.96 -5.24
CA SER A 34 -5.36 8.83 -6.45
C SER A 34 -4.97 7.38 -6.76
N ILE A 35 -4.77 6.55 -5.72
CA ILE A 35 -4.24 5.18 -5.87
C ILE A 35 -5.31 4.08 -5.84
N ILE A 36 -6.56 4.41 -5.58
CA ILE A 36 -7.59 3.39 -5.32
C ILE A 36 -7.84 2.46 -6.52
N HIS A 37 -7.71 2.97 -7.75
CA HIS A 37 -7.81 2.14 -8.95
C HIS A 37 -6.63 1.16 -9.07
N ILE A 38 -5.43 1.62 -8.75
CA ILE A 38 -4.22 0.78 -8.76
C ILE A 38 -4.38 -0.34 -7.73
N LEU A 39 -4.77 0.01 -6.50
CA LEU A 39 -5.00 -0.98 -5.44
C LEU A 39 -6.09 -1.98 -5.82
N HIS A 40 -7.20 -1.52 -6.42
CA HIS A 40 -8.25 -2.41 -6.91
C HIS A 40 -7.71 -3.43 -7.93
N ILE A 41 -6.92 -2.96 -8.90
CA ILE A 41 -6.36 -3.84 -9.92
C ILE A 41 -5.36 -4.80 -9.30
N LEU A 42 -4.44 -4.31 -8.47
CA LEU A 42 -3.44 -5.16 -7.82
C LEU A 42 -4.09 -6.24 -6.97
N TYR A 43 -4.91 -5.86 -6.00
CA TYR A 43 -5.46 -6.79 -5.01
C TYR A 43 -6.54 -7.73 -5.58
N ASP A 44 -7.29 -7.29 -6.60
CA ASP A 44 -8.42 -8.08 -7.11
C ASP A 44 -8.12 -8.84 -8.39
N LYS A 45 -7.04 -8.51 -9.11
CA LYS A 45 -6.81 -9.02 -10.47
C LYS A 45 -5.40 -9.52 -10.74
N VAL A 46 -4.40 -9.00 -10.03
CA VAL A 46 -2.99 -9.22 -10.38
C VAL A 46 -2.29 -10.06 -9.32
N MET A 47 -2.39 -9.70 -8.05
CA MET A 47 -1.64 -10.34 -6.97
C MET A 47 -2.13 -11.74 -6.66
N ASP A 48 -1.17 -12.65 -6.53
CA ASP A 48 -1.33 -13.93 -5.82
C ASP A 48 -1.04 -13.69 -4.33
N HIS A 49 -2.10 -13.61 -3.53
CA HIS A 49 -2.01 -13.24 -2.12
C HIS A 49 -1.27 -14.24 -1.23
N ASP A 50 -1.04 -15.45 -1.71
CA ASP A 50 -0.27 -16.47 -0.98
C ASP A 50 1.25 -16.29 -1.21
N ARG A 51 1.64 -15.58 -2.26
CA ARG A 51 3.04 -15.49 -2.72
C ARG A 51 3.55 -14.08 -2.86
N ASP A 52 2.68 -13.13 -3.24
CA ASP A 52 3.07 -11.77 -3.54
C ASP A 52 3.06 -10.89 -2.28
N LEU A 53 3.90 -9.87 -2.30
CA LEU A 53 3.97 -8.86 -1.23
C LEU A 53 3.63 -7.49 -1.80
N PHE A 54 2.98 -6.64 -0.98
CA PHE A 54 2.67 -5.27 -1.36
C PHE A 54 3.26 -4.29 -0.35
N VAL A 55 4.02 -3.33 -0.83
CA VAL A 55 4.58 -2.22 -0.03
C VAL A 55 3.98 -0.90 -0.51
N LEU A 56 3.23 -0.24 0.36
CA LEU A 56 2.78 1.13 0.14
C LEU A 56 3.87 2.09 0.60
N SER A 57 4.80 2.46 -0.29
CA SER A 57 5.91 3.35 0.04
C SER A 57 5.42 4.76 0.41
N LYS A 58 4.48 5.33 -0.34
CA LYS A 58 3.75 6.57 0.01
C LYS A 58 2.78 6.33 1.17
N GLY A 59 3.32 6.08 2.35
CA GLY A 59 2.56 5.63 3.54
C GLY A 59 1.40 6.54 3.96
N HIS A 60 1.44 7.82 3.61
CA HIS A 60 0.36 8.77 3.86
C HIS A 60 -0.95 8.45 3.10
N ALA A 61 -0.91 7.56 2.10
CA ALA A 61 -2.11 7.05 1.44
C ALA A 61 -2.71 5.80 2.13
N ALA A 62 -2.32 5.50 3.37
CA ALA A 62 -2.70 4.32 4.15
C ALA A 62 -4.21 4.04 4.17
N LEU A 63 -5.04 5.08 4.21
CA LEU A 63 -6.50 4.93 4.26
C LEU A 63 -7.06 4.17 3.06
N ALA A 64 -6.45 4.32 1.87
CA ALA A 64 -6.83 3.54 0.70
C ALA A 64 -6.49 2.05 0.87
N LEU A 65 -5.29 1.75 1.39
CA LEU A 65 -4.89 0.38 1.69
C LEU A 65 -5.82 -0.24 2.73
N TYR A 66 -6.14 0.47 3.80
CA TYR A 66 -7.06 -0.01 4.84
C TYR A 66 -8.47 -0.28 4.31
N ALA A 67 -8.97 0.55 3.39
CA ALA A 67 -10.27 0.30 2.75
C ALA A 67 -10.26 -1.01 1.94
N VAL A 68 -9.17 -1.31 1.25
CA VAL A 68 -9.00 -2.57 0.51
C VAL A 68 -8.90 -3.76 1.48
N LEU A 69 -8.07 -3.67 2.52
CA LEU A 69 -7.90 -4.71 3.53
C LEU A 69 -9.22 -5.01 4.27
N ALA A 70 -10.00 -3.97 4.60
CA ALA A 70 -11.32 -4.13 5.21
C ALA A 70 -12.32 -4.82 4.27
N ALA A 71 -12.31 -4.46 2.98
CA ALA A 71 -13.19 -5.09 2.00
C ALA A 71 -12.82 -6.56 1.70
N ARG A 72 -11.58 -6.95 1.96
CA ARG A 72 -11.09 -8.33 1.87
C ARG A 72 -11.36 -9.15 3.15
N GLY A 73 -11.61 -8.47 4.28
CA GLY A 73 -11.80 -9.10 5.57
C GLY A 73 -10.50 -9.30 6.38
N ASP A 74 -9.37 -8.72 5.94
CA ASP A 74 -8.10 -8.75 6.68
C ASP A 74 -8.20 -7.93 7.97
N ILE A 75 -8.99 -6.86 7.96
CA ILE A 75 -9.36 -6.04 9.12
C ILE A 75 -10.88 -5.84 9.17
N LYS A 76 -11.40 -5.46 10.33
CA LYS A 76 -12.84 -5.21 10.47
C LYS A 76 -13.23 -3.88 9.83
N PRO A 77 -14.34 -3.81 9.07
CA PRO A 77 -14.80 -2.55 8.48
C PRO A 77 -15.05 -1.42 9.51
N GLU A 78 -15.41 -1.79 10.74
CA GLU A 78 -15.65 -0.85 11.84
C GLU A 78 -14.38 -0.12 12.26
N ASP A 79 -13.22 -0.76 12.16
CA ASP A 79 -11.92 -0.20 12.53
C ASP A 79 -11.58 1.04 11.69
N LEU A 80 -12.07 1.11 10.44
CA LEU A 80 -11.84 2.25 9.55
C LEU A 80 -12.25 3.59 10.19
N GLY A 81 -13.36 3.61 10.95
CA GLY A 81 -13.84 4.80 11.64
C GLY A 81 -12.99 5.23 12.84
N THR A 82 -11.98 4.44 13.20
CA THR A 82 -11.09 4.70 14.35
C THR A 82 -9.70 5.18 13.94
N ILE A 83 -9.42 5.31 12.64
CA ILE A 83 -8.10 5.68 12.12
C ILE A 83 -7.54 6.93 12.84
N GLY A 84 -6.32 6.83 13.31
CA GLY A 84 -5.63 7.90 14.03
C GLY A 84 -6.12 8.17 15.46
N LYS A 85 -7.12 7.44 15.97
CA LYS A 85 -7.59 7.59 17.37
C LYS A 85 -6.72 6.76 18.32
N ALA A 86 -6.66 7.19 19.57
CA ALA A 86 -6.00 6.41 20.63
C ALA A 86 -6.62 5.02 20.75
N GLY A 87 -5.78 3.99 20.83
CA GLY A 87 -6.20 2.58 20.89
C GLY A 87 -6.59 1.95 19.55
N SER A 88 -6.61 2.71 18.44
CA SER A 88 -6.83 2.14 17.11
C SER A 88 -5.60 1.36 16.62
N ILE A 89 -5.84 0.25 15.92
CA ILE A 89 -4.78 -0.43 15.17
C ILE A 89 -4.39 0.35 13.90
N LEU A 90 -5.26 1.25 13.42
CA LEU A 90 -5.07 2.01 12.18
C LEU A 90 -4.48 3.37 12.48
N GLY A 91 -3.20 3.54 12.19
CA GLY A 91 -2.50 4.82 12.21
C GLY A 91 -2.67 5.61 10.91
N GLY A 92 -2.14 6.83 10.87
CA GLY A 92 -2.06 7.64 9.63
C GLY A 92 -1.11 7.06 8.58
N HIS A 93 -0.28 6.10 8.96
CA HIS A 93 0.65 5.35 8.12
C HIS A 93 0.53 3.85 8.38
N PRO A 94 0.88 2.98 7.41
CA PRO A 94 0.84 1.53 7.60
C PRO A 94 1.80 1.08 8.70
N ASP A 95 1.32 0.21 9.59
CA ASP A 95 2.12 -0.40 10.65
C ASP A 95 1.96 -1.92 10.58
N ARG A 96 3.02 -2.61 10.16
CA ARG A 96 3.06 -4.07 10.02
C ARG A 96 2.80 -4.81 11.34
N MET A 97 3.19 -4.20 12.46
CA MET A 97 3.04 -4.85 13.76
C MET A 97 1.62 -4.77 14.32
N LYS A 98 0.79 -3.89 13.76
CA LYS A 98 -0.57 -3.64 14.25
C LYS A 98 -1.66 -4.05 13.27
N VAL A 99 -1.40 -3.90 11.96
CA VAL A 99 -2.45 -4.03 10.93
C VAL A 99 -2.26 -5.32 10.15
N PRO A 100 -3.17 -6.29 10.29
CA PRO A 100 -3.16 -7.49 9.47
C PRO A 100 -3.20 -7.15 7.97
N GLY A 101 -2.42 -7.86 7.15
CA GLY A 101 -2.33 -7.62 5.72
C GLY A 101 -1.34 -6.52 5.30
N VAL A 102 -0.77 -5.78 6.25
CA VAL A 102 0.30 -4.82 5.99
C VAL A 102 1.66 -5.50 5.98
N THR A 103 2.37 -5.42 4.86
CA THR A 103 3.68 -6.08 4.66
C THR A 103 4.84 -5.30 5.29
N ALA A 104 4.81 -3.97 5.21
CA ALA A 104 5.87 -3.10 5.71
C ALA A 104 5.29 -1.87 6.41
N SER A 105 5.94 -1.44 7.50
CA SER A 105 5.67 -0.15 8.12
C SER A 105 6.36 0.94 7.31
N THR A 106 5.59 1.92 6.82
CA THR A 106 6.08 3.01 5.97
C THR A 106 5.55 4.35 6.48
N GLY A 107 6.06 5.46 5.92
CA GLY A 107 5.65 6.81 6.34
C GLY A 107 6.74 7.85 6.06
N SER A 108 8.00 7.52 6.32
CA SER A 108 9.13 8.31 5.84
C SER A 108 9.27 8.09 4.34
N LEU A 109 9.12 9.15 3.54
CA LEU A 109 9.18 9.07 2.09
C LEU A 109 10.54 8.53 1.61
N GLY A 110 10.51 7.75 0.54
CA GLY A 110 11.67 7.14 -0.10
C GLY A 110 12.19 5.86 0.57
N THR A 111 11.72 5.50 1.77
CA THR A 111 12.23 4.31 2.48
C THR A 111 11.56 3.00 2.03
N GLY A 112 10.29 3.07 1.63
CA GLY A 112 9.52 1.88 1.26
C GLY A 112 10.05 1.15 0.04
N ILE A 113 10.61 1.87 -0.94
CA ILE A 113 11.21 1.26 -2.13
C ILE A 113 12.45 0.42 -1.75
N GLY A 114 13.29 0.92 -0.84
CA GLY A 114 14.43 0.15 -0.34
C GLY A 114 14.01 -1.12 0.39
N MET A 115 12.93 -1.05 1.20
CA MET A 115 12.35 -2.23 1.84
C MET A 115 11.85 -3.25 0.81
N ALA A 116 11.16 -2.79 -0.24
CA ALA A 116 10.65 -3.66 -1.30
C ALA A 116 11.79 -4.37 -2.06
N ILE A 117 12.88 -3.65 -2.35
CA ILE A 117 14.09 -4.21 -2.97
C ILE A 117 14.69 -5.30 -2.06
N GLY A 118 14.82 -5.03 -0.76
CA GLY A 118 15.32 -6.02 0.20
C GLY A 118 14.45 -7.28 0.26
N MET A 119 13.12 -7.13 0.21
CA MET A 119 12.18 -8.26 0.16
C MET A 119 12.30 -9.06 -1.13
N ALA A 120 12.43 -8.39 -2.28
CA ALA A 120 12.60 -9.04 -3.58
C ALA A 120 13.93 -9.81 -3.65
N LEU A 121 15.00 -9.21 -3.16
CA LEU A 121 16.31 -9.87 -3.05
C LEU A 121 16.23 -11.10 -2.14
N ALA A 122 15.56 -10.99 -0.99
CA ALA A 122 15.40 -12.12 -0.08
C ALA A 122 14.64 -13.28 -0.74
N LYS A 123 13.54 -12.98 -1.49
CA LYS A 123 12.81 -14.01 -2.26
C LYS A 123 13.72 -14.68 -3.30
N GLN A 124 14.48 -13.88 -4.05
CA GLN A 124 15.38 -14.38 -5.09
C GLN A 124 16.47 -15.29 -4.50
N LEU A 125 17.10 -14.88 -3.40
CA LEU A 125 18.16 -15.66 -2.74
C LEU A 125 17.65 -16.98 -2.14
N LYS A 126 16.38 -16.99 -1.68
CA LYS A 126 15.75 -18.19 -1.12
C LYS A 126 15.08 -19.07 -2.17
N GLY A 127 14.98 -18.63 -3.43
CA GLY A 127 14.21 -19.30 -4.46
C GLY A 127 12.69 -19.30 -4.19
N GLU A 128 12.20 -18.35 -3.41
CA GLU A 128 10.77 -18.21 -3.10
C GLU A 128 10.03 -17.58 -4.29
N PRO A 129 8.87 -18.13 -4.69
CA PRO A 129 8.06 -17.58 -5.76
C PRO A 129 7.35 -16.29 -5.34
N GLY A 130 6.80 -15.57 -6.33
CA GLY A 130 5.98 -14.38 -6.13
C GLY A 130 6.73 -13.08 -6.37
N THR A 131 5.96 -12.00 -6.50
CA THR A 131 6.42 -10.66 -6.84
C THR A 131 6.24 -9.72 -5.66
N VAL A 132 7.13 -8.75 -5.51
CA VAL A 132 6.99 -7.64 -4.57
C VAL A 132 6.50 -6.42 -5.36
N TYR A 133 5.30 -5.95 -5.07
CA TYR A 133 4.75 -4.73 -5.65
C TYR A 133 5.03 -3.57 -4.70
N CYS A 134 5.63 -2.50 -5.21
CA CYS A 134 5.90 -1.29 -4.44
C CYS A 134 5.19 -0.10 -5.09
N LEU A 135 4.33 0.58 -4.33
CA LEU A 135 3.64 1.78 -4.81
C LEU A 135 4.27 3.03 -4.19
N VAL A 136 4.90 3.84 -5.04
CA VAL A 136 5.60 5.08 -4.68
C VAL A 136 4.80 6.30 -5.14
N GLY A 137 5.05 7.45 -4.51
CA GLY A 137 4.55 8.75 -4.97
C GLY A 137 5.52 9.41 -5.95
N ASP A 138 4.99 10.24 -6.87
CA ASP A 138 5.81 11.02 -7.80
C ASP A 138 6.77 11.97 -7.07
N GLY A 139 6.28 12.72 -6.08
CA GLY A 139 7.11 13.57 -5.22
C GLY A 139 8.09 12.78 -4.35
N GLU A 140 7.72 11.57 -3.92
CA GLU A 140 8.59 10.67 -3.15
C GLU A 140 9.84 10.27 -3.94
N MET A 141 9.74 10.15 -5.26
CA MET A 141 10.88 9.80 -6.11
C MET A 141 11.96 10.89 -6.19
N GLN A 142 11.72 12.07 -5.60
CA GLN A 142 12.72 13.12 -5.45
C GLN A 142 13.55 13.00 -4.16
N GLU A 143 13.17 12.10 -3.26
CA GLU A 143 13.95 11.82 -2.05
C GLU A 143 15.26 11.12 -2.37
N GLY A 144 16.34 11.49 -1.67
CA GLY A 144 17.67 10.88 -1.87
C GLY A 144 17.65 9.37 -1.72
N SER A 145 16.94 8.86 -0.71
CA SER A 145 16.79 7.41 -0.48
C SER A 145 16.05 6.68 -1.61
N ALA A 146 15.08 7.35 -2.27
CA ALA A 146 14.39 6.79 -3.43
C ALA A 146 15.31 6.73 -4.66
N LEU A 147 16.14 7.76 -4.86
CA LEU A 147 17.15 7.79 -5.94
C LEU A 147 18.20 6.71 -5.73
N GLU A 148 18.77 6.60 -4.52
CA GLU A 148 19.71 5.54 -4.18
C GLU A 148 19.11 4.13 -4.37
N ALA A 149 17.88 3.93 -3.94
CA ALA A 149 17.16 2.68 -4.16
C ALA A 149 16.95 2.37 -5.64
N SER A 150 16.67 3.39 -6.46
CA SER A 150 16.52 3.23 -7.91
C SER A 150 17.85 2.83 -8.58
N ASP A 151 18.96 3.39 -8.14
CA ASP A 151 20.31 3.01 -8.62
C ASP A 151 20.64 1.55 -8.25
N ILE A 152 20.29 1.14 -7.03
CA ILE A 152 20.44 -0.26 -6.62
C ILE A 152 19.57 -1.17 -7.50
N LEU A 153 18.31 -0.81 -7.72
CA LEU A 153 17.37 -1.59 -8.52
C LEU A 153 17.86 -1.78 -9.97
N THR A 154 18.46 -0.75 -10.56
CA THR A 154 19.00 -0.82 -11.92
C THR A 154 20.31 -1.60 -12.01
N SER A 155 21.10 -1.66 -10.93
CA SER A 155 22.37 -2.38 -10.86
C SER A 155 22.21 -3.89 -10.55
N MET A 156 21.06 -4.30 -10.03
CA MET A 156 20.77 -5.67 -9.63
C MET A 156 19.79 -6.35 -10.63
N ASP A 157 20.07 -7.59 -11.01
CA ASP A 157 19.11 -8.41 -11.79
C ASP A 157 18.01 -8.97 -10.87
N LEU A 158 17.15 -8.08 -10.36
CA LEU A 158 15.99 -8.46 -9.55
C LEU A 158 14.77 -8.72 -10.45
N ARG A 159 14.28 -9.96 -10.45
CA ARG A 159 13.18 -10.40 -11.34
C ARG A 159 11.81 -10.40 -10.67
N SER A 160 11.77 -10.26 -9.35
CA SER A 160 10.56 -10.40 -8.53
C SER A 160 10.09 -9.09 -7.91
N ILE A 161 10.32 -7.96 -8.59
CA ILE A 161 9.85 -6.65 -8.12
C ILE A 161 9.19 -5.84 -9.23
N VAL A 162 8.09 -5.18 -8.89
CA VAL A 162 7.38 -4.20 -9.74
C VAL A 162 7.20 -2.92 -8.95
N VAL A 163 7.75 -1.81 -9.44
CA VAL A 163 7.57 -0.49 -8.85
C VAL A 163 6.55 0.29 -9.67
N LEU A 164 5.52 0.77 -8.99
CA LEU A 164 4.44 1.58 -9.56
C LEU A 164 4.54 2.99 -9.00
N MET A 165 4.36 3.99 -9.84
CA MET A 165 4.37 5.40 -9.45
C MET A 165 3.00 6.03 -9.66
N ALA A 166 2.49 6.76 -8.66
CA ALA A 166 1.20 7.47 -8.72
C ALA A 166 1.12 8.64 -7.72
#